data_ff2aa38adb22d7d8d8495e4c17481bdd
#
_entry.id   ff2aa38adb22d7d8d8495e4c17481bdd
#
_cell.length_a   1.000
_cell.length_b   1.000
_cell.length_c   1.000
_cell.angle_alpha   90.00
_cell.angle_beta   90.00
_cell.angle_gamma   90.00
#
_symmetry.space_group_name_H-M   'P 1'
#
loop_
_entity.id
_entity.type
_entity.pdbx_description
1 polymer ?
#
loop_
_entity_poly.entity_id
_entity_poly.type
_entity_poly.pdbx_seq_one_letter_code
_entity_poly.pdbx_strand_id
1 'polypeptide(L)'
;DYGWHVIRLTDLRENETKPFAEVRGEIRSVLAREAAEEQFLALAEDFQNIVFEQPGSLEPAADILGLPIERSEWFSRATGTGLTKSGVVRQAAFSDEVRVDRLNSEMLEVDSDTLVAVRYADFREQRKQAFEEVRQGIESELVAKAALHAQEVAAQALIDGLRSGANWHE
;
A
#
# COMPACT_ATOMS: atom_id res chain seq x y z
N ASP A 1 8.55 -50.74 33.05
CA ASP A 1 7.57 -50.68 34.15
C ASP A 1 7.87 -49.45 35.01
N TYR A 2 6.95 -48.50 35.02
CA TYR A 2 7.13 -47.21 35.73
C TYR A 2 6.52 -47.22 37.14
N GLY A 3 6.23 -48.41 37.70
CA GLY A 3 5.68 -48.58 39.03
C GLY A 3 4.17 -48.32 39.12
N TRP A 4 3.62 -48.31 40.36
CA TRP A 4 2.22 -48.06 40.65
C TRP A 4 2.05 -46.61 41.08
N HIS A 5 1.08 -45.91 40.46
CA HIS A 5 0.76 -44.51 40.77
C HIS A 5 -0.65 -44.40 41.32
N VAL A 6 -0.82 -43.67 42.41
CA VAL A 6 -2.12 -43.30 42.95
C VAL A 6 -2.31 -41.80 42.67
N ILE A 7 -3.29 -41.49 41.86
CA ILE A 7 -3.57 -40.12 41.44
C ILE A 7 -4.91 -39.68 42.09
N ARG A 8 -4.91 -38.53 42.75
CA ARG A 8 -6.11 -37.89 43.29
C ARG A 8 -6.32 -36.59 42.57
N LEU A 9 -7.48 -36.42 41.92
CA LEU A 9 -7.91 -35.13 41.43
C LEU A 9 -8.21 -34.21 42.61
N THR A 10 -7.45 -33.14 42.79
CA THR A 10 -7.55 -32.23 43.91
C THR A 10 -8.36 -30.98 43.56
N ASP A 11 -8.36 -30.60 42.29
CA ASP A 11 -9.10 -29.44 41.82
C ASP A 11 -9.37 -29.58 40.32
N LEU A 12 -10.48 -29.04 39.86
CA LEU A 12 -10.86 -28.94 38.44
C LEU A 12 -11.11 -27.46 38.12
N ARG A 13 -10.24 -26.86 37.36
CA ARG A 13 -10.52 -25.53 36.80
C ARG A 13 -11.39 -25.71 35.57
N GLU A 14 -12.65 -25.40 35.69
CA GLU A 14 -13.54 -25.26 34.54
C GLU A 14 -13.09 -24.02 33.74
N ASN A 15 -12.91 -24.19 32.45
CA ASN A 15 -12.75 -23.03 31.57
C ASN A 15 -14.06 -22.24 31.61
N GLU A 16 -14.03 -21.02 32.10
CA GLU A 16 -15.15 -20.10 32.02
C GLU A 16 -15.47 -19.84 30.55
N THR A 17 -16.45 -20.55 30.03
CA THR A 17 -16.97 -20.28 28.68
C THR A 17 -17.94 -19.12 28.76
N LYS A 18 -17.65 -18.06 28.00
CA LYS A 18 -18.54 -16.90 27.91
C LYS A 18 -19.89 -17.32 27.33
N PRO A 19 -21.02 -16.84 27.86
CA PRO A 19 -22.34 -17.10 27.32
C PRO A 19 -22.44 -16.68 25.85
N PHE A 20 -23.17 -17.43 25.04
CA PHE A 20 -23.34 -17.12 23.60
C PHE A 20 -23.79 -15.67 23.35
N ALA A 21 -24.65 -15.12 24.22
CA ALA A 21 -25.15 -13.76 24.09
C ALA A 21 -24.00 -12.71 24.09
N GLU A 22 -22.94 -12.96 24.86
CA GLU A 22 -21.77 -12.06 24.94
C GLU A 22 -20.85 -12.20 23.73
N VAL A 23 -20.68 -13.40 23.19
CA VAL A 23 -19.75 -13.68 22.08
C VAL A 23 -20.43 -13.68 20.70
N ARG A 24 -21.76 -13.55 20.66
CA ARG A 24 -22.53 -13.58 19.39
C ARG A 24 -22.06 -12.55 18.38
N GLY A 25 -21.70 -11.34 18.83
CA GLY A 25 -21.19 -10.28 17.96
C GLY A 25 -19.83 -10.62 17.36
N GLU A 26 -18.95 -11.17 18.18
CA GLU A 26 -17.63 -11.61 17.79
C GLU A 26 -17.69 -12.77 16.78
N ILE A 27 -18.47 -13.81 17.08
CA ILE A 27 -18.70 -14.95 16.19
C ILE A 27 -19.27 -14.49 14.85
N ARG A 28 -20.26 -13.58 14.85
CA ARG A 28 -20.83 -13.05 13.60
C ARG A 28 -19.78 -12.32 12.78
N SER A 29 -18.91 -11.53 13.42
CA SER A 29 -17.83 -10.82 12.75
C SER A 29 -16.82 -11.78 12.11
N VAL A 30 -16.43 -12.83 12.83
CA VAL A 30 -15.51 -13.87 12.32
C VAL A 30 -16.14 -14.58 11.12
N LEU A 31 -17.38 -15.08 11.23
CA LEU A 31 -18.05 -15.77 10.14
C LEU A 31 -18.31 -14.89 8.93
N ALA A 32 -18.61 -13.59 9.13
CA ALA A 32 -18.77 -12.65 8.03
C ALA A 32 -17.45 -12.41 7.30
N ARG A 33 -16.33 -12.37 8.04
CA ARG A 33 -15.00 -12.23 7.46
C ARG A 33 -14.60 -13.47 6.67
N GLU A 34 -14.79 -14.66 7.22
CA GLU A 34 -14.52 -15.93 6.53
C GLU A 34 -15.32 -16.04 5.23
N ALA A 35 -16.63 -15.70 5.27
CA ALA A 35 -17.46 -15.69 4.08
C ALA A 35 -17.03 -14.64 3.04
N ALA A 36 -16.56 -13.47 3.48
CA ALA A 36 -16.02 -12.45 2.58
C ALA A 36 -14.69 -12.89 1.94
N GLU A 37 -13.81 -13.55 2.70
CA GLU A 37 -12.55 -14.11 2.19
C GLU A 37 -12.81 -15.18 1.14
N GLU A 38 -13.77 -16.09 1.37
CA GLU A 38 -14.15 -17.11 0.39
C GLU A 38 -14.69 -16.47 -0.90
N GLN A 39 -15.56 -15.47 -0.80
CA GLN A 39 -16.09 -14.75 -1.95
C GLN A 39 -14.99 -13.97 -2.69
N PHE A 40 -14.07 -13.36 -1.96
CA PHE A 40 -12.94 -12.64 -2.56
C PHE A 40 -12.05 -13.57 -3.40
N LEU A 41 -11.73 -14.75 -2.88
CA LEU A 41 -10.92 -15.74 -3.61
C LEU A 41 -11.62 -16.23 -4.89
N ALA A 42 -12.93 -16.48 -4.84
CA ALA A 42 -13.70 -16.89 -6.00
C ALA A 42 -13.73 -15.77 -7.07
N LEU A 43 -13.97 -14.51 -6.65
CA LEU A 43 -13.94 -13.36 -7.55
C LEU A 43 -12.55 -13.09 -8.12
N ALA A 44 -11.51 -13.34 -7.33
CA ALA A 44 -10.12 -13.20 -7.79
C ALA A 44 -9.77 -14.18 -8.90
N GLU A 45 -10.23 -15.44 -8.78
CA GLU A 45 -10.06 -16.47 -9.81
C GLU A 45 -10.80 -16.09 -11.10
N ASP A 46 -12.05 -15.67 -10.99
CA ASP A 46 -12.85 -15.22 -12.13
C ASP A 46 -12.21 -14.00 -12.80
N PHE A 47 -11.75 -13.02 -12.00
CA PHE A 47 -11.07 -11.83 -12.50
C PHE A 47 -9.79 -12.19 -13.27
N GLN A 48 -8.95 -13.05 -12.71
CA GLN A 48 -7.73 -13.50 -13.35
C GLN A 48 -8.02 -14.18 -14.69
N ASN A 49 -9.00 -15.08 -14.72
CA ASN A 49 -9.38 -15.80 -15.93
C ASN A 49 -9.87 -14.86 -17.03
N ILE A 50 -10.78 -13.93 -16.70
CA ILE A 50 -11.33 -12.98 -17.68
C ILE A 50 -10.23 -12.05 -18.23
N VAL A 51 -9.36 -11.52 -17.35
CA VAL A 51 -8.26 -10.64 -17.77
C VAL A 51 -7.28 -11.35 -18.67
N PHE A 52 -7.00 -12.63 -18.42
CA PHE A 52 -6.12 -13.46 -19.23
C PHE A 52 -6.75 -13.84 -20.58
N GLU A 53 -8.02 -14.25 -20.60
CA GLU A 53 -8.71 -14.64 -21.83
C GLU A 53 -9.00 -13.46 -22.75
N GLN A 54 -9.11 -12.26 -22.21
CA GLN A 54 -9.40 -11.04 -22.95
C GLN A 54 -8.34 -9.95 -22.73
N PRO A 55 -7.11 -10.19 -23.17
CA PRO A 55 -5.99 -9.30 -22.85
C PRO A 55 -6.07 -7.93 -23.54
N GLY A 56 -6.99 -7.75 -24.48
CA GLY A 56 -7.17 -6.52 -25.23
C GLY A 56 -8.04 -5.46 -24.55
N SER A 57 -8.78 -5.78 -23.48
CA SER A 57 -9.66 -4.83 -22.78
C SER A 57 -9.87 -5.26 -21.32
N LEU A 58 -10.10 -4.29 -20.43
CA LEU A 58 -10.57 -4.52 -19.05
C LEU A 58 -12.10 -4.47 -18.93
N GLU A 59 -12.80 -3.98 -19.96
CA GLU A 59 -14.26 -3.84 -19.94
C GLU A 59 -15.00 -5.13 -19.63
N PRO A 60 -14.64 -6.29 -20.22
CA PRO A 60 -15.34 -7.54 -19.90
C PRO A 60 -15.23 -7.94 -18.44
N ALA A 61 -14.07 -7.75 -17.81
CA ALA A 61 -13.92 -8.02 -16.39
C ALA A 61 -14.74 -7.04 -15.53
N ALA A 62 -14.76 -5.77 -15.92
CA ALA A 62 -15.57 -4.75 -15.25
C ALA A 62 -17.08 -5.05 -15.34
N ASP A 63 -17.56 -5.41 -16.51
CA ASP A 63 -18.98 -5.65 -16.76
C ASP A 63 -19.48 -6.95 -16.07
N ILE A 64 -18.70 -8.03 -16.16
CA ILE A 64 -19.09 -9.34 -15.59
C ILE A 64 -19.03 -9.31 -14.06
N LEU A 65 -18.01 -8.70 -13.49
CA LEU A 65 -17.78 -8.68 -12.03
C LEU A 65 -18.33 -7.43 -11.35
N GLY A 66 -18.85 -6.46 -12.12
CA GLY A 66 -19.36 -5.19 -11.59
C GLY A 66 -18.27 -4.31 -11.00
N LEU A 67 -17.05 -4.38 -11.51
CA LEU A 67 -15.89 -3.64 -11.02
C LEU A 67 -15.74 -2.29 -11.72
N PRO A 68 -15.28 -1.24 -11.04
CA PRO A 68 -15.01 0.05 -11.67
C PRO A 68 -13.69 0.01 -12.47
N ILE A 69 -13.69 0.63 -13.65
CA ILE A 69 -12.46 0.97 -14.36
C ILE A 69 -12.08 2.39 -13.99
N GLU A 70 -10.96 2.55 -13.33
CA GLU A 70 -10.45 3.85 -12.92
C GLU A 70 -9.25 4.28 -13.77
N ARG A 71 -9.17 5.57 -14.06
CA ARG A 71 -8.02 6.15 -14.73
C ARG A 71 -7.09 6.77 -13.70
N SER A 72 -5.83 6.32 -13.67
CA SER A 72 -4.84 6.88 -12.77
C SER A 72 -4.42 8.30 -13.20
N GLU A 73 -3.95 9.07 -12.25
CA GLU A 73 -3.14 10.26 -12.50
C GLU A 73 -1.83 9.89 -13.21
N TRP A 74 -1.13 10.90 -13.75
CA TRP A 74 0.18 10.69 -14.33
C TRP A 74 1.20 10.26 -13.27
N PHE A 75 1.94 9.22 -13.56
CA PHE A 75 2.97 8.70 -12.66
C PHE A 75 4.24 8.34 -13.43
N SER A 76 5.34 8.18 -12.70
CA SER A 76 6.62 7.77 -13.25
C SER A 76 7.01 6.37 -12.75
N ARG A 77 8.11 5.82 -13.26
CA ARG A 77 8.67 4.57 -12.72
C ARG A 77 9.04 4.69 -11.23
N ALA A 78 9.42 5.88 -10.78
CA ALA A 78 9.88 6.11 -9.41
C ALA A 78 8.76 6.52 -8.45
N THR A 79 7.77 7.28 -8.91
CA THR A 79 6.75 7.91 -8.06
C THR A 79 5.35 7.75 -8.63
N GLY A 80 4.37 7.63 -7.75
CA GLY A 80 2.95 7.57 -8.10
C GLY A 80 2.05 7.92 -6.92
N THR A 81 0.75 8.00 -7.16
CA THR A 81 -0.31 8.31 -6.18
C THR A 81 -1.37 7.21 -6.20
N GLY A 82 -2.19 7.08 -5.15
CA GLY A 82 -3.20 6.04 -5.05
C GLY A 82 -2.61 4.63 -5.26
N LEU A 83 -3.20 3.83 -6.11
CA LEU A 83 -2.72 2.47 -6.46
C LEU A 83 -1.33 2.48 -7.10
N THR A 84 -0.96 3.55 -7.81
CA THR A 84 0.36 3.67 -8.44
C THR A 84 1.50 3.97 -7.43
N LYS A 85 1.21 4.13 -6.13
CA LYS A 85 2.22 4.08 -5.06
C LYS A 85 2.87 2.71 -4.96
N SER A 86 2.15 1.64 -5.29
CA SER A 86 2.69 0.28 -5.34
C SER A 86 3.75 0.16 -6.44
N GLY A 87 4.91 -0.37 -6.06
CA GLY A 87 5.99 -0.66 -7.00
C GLY A 87 5.59 -1.70 -8.04
N VAL A 88 4.78 -2.69 -7.63
CA VAL A 88 4.29 -3.77 -8.50
C VAL A 88 3.42 -3.20 -9.62
N VAL A 89 2.49 -2.30 -9.28
CA VAL A 89 1.62 -1.61 -10.25
C VAL A 89 2.43 -0.79 -11.24
N ARG A 90 3.42 -0.02 -10.76
CA ARG A 90 4.29 0.76 -11.66
C ARG A 90 5.13 -0.14 -12.57
N GLN A 91 5.71 -1.21 -12.03
CA GLN A 91 6.50 -2.14 -12.82
C GLN A 91 5.68 -2.77 -13.95
N ALA A 92 4.47 -3.23 -13.65
CA ALA A 92 3.57 -3.80 -14.64
C ALA A 92 3.14 -2.76 -15.70
N ALA A 93 2.75 -1.55 -15.28
CA ALA A 93 2.34 -0.49 -16.19
C ALA A 93 3.45 -0.05 -17.16
N PHE A 94 4.72 -0.18 -16.77
CA PHE A 94 5.87 0.12 -17.62
C PHE A 94 6.50 -1.12 -18.28
N SER A 95 5.90 -2.30 -18.16
CA SER A 95 6.32 -3.49 -18.90
C SER A 95 6.10 -3.31 -20.40
N ASP A 96 6.82 -4.08 -21.20
CA ASP A 96 6.64 -4.05 -22.65
C ASP A 96 5.28 -4.62 -23.04
N GLU A 97 4.80 -5.63 -22.34
CA GLU A 97 3.49 -6.23 -22.50
C GLU A 97 2.35 -5.20 -22.40
N VAL A 98 2.35 -4.38 -21.35
CA VAL A 98 1.32 -3.35 -21.14
C VAL A 98 1.57 -2.13 -22.02
N ARG A 99 2.81 -1.66 -22.10
CA ARG A 99 3.13 -0.39 -22.77
C ARG A 99 3.25 -0.52 -24.28
N VAL A 100 3.90 -1.59 -24.77
CA VAL A 100 4.19 -1.79 -26.20
C VAL A 100 3.10 -2.62 -26.85
N ASP A 101 2.81 -3.78 -26.29
CA ASP A 101 1.87 -4.74 -26.87
C ASP A 101 0.41 -4.37 -26.58
N ARG A 102 0.18 -3.39 -25.67
CA ARG A 102 -1.16 -2.89 -25.32
C ARG A 102 -2.07 -3.96 -24.73
N LEU A 103 -1.49 -4.95 -24.08
CA LEU A 103 -2.22 -5.98 -23.36
C LEU A 103 -2.55 -5.54 -21.94
N ASN A 104 -3.47 -6.23 -21.30
CA ASN A 104 -3.66 -6.10 -19.86
C ASN A 104 -2.44 -6.69 -19.14
N SER A 105 -2.11 -6.17 -17.97
CA SER A 105 -1.20 -6.88 -17.08
C SER A 105 -1.85 -8.16 -16.56
N GLU A 106 -1.06 -9.07 -16.05
CA GLU A 106 -1.55 -10.09 -15.14
C GLU A 106 -2.23 -9.44 -13.91
N MET A 107 -2.96 -10.25 -13.15
CA MET A 107 -3.49 -9.82 -11.87
C MET A 107 -2.34 -9.52 -10.89
N LEU A 108 -2.37 -8.35 -10.30
CA LEU A 108 -1.34 -7.82 -9.40
C LEU A 108 -1.91 -7.74 -7.98
N GLU A 109 -1.22 -8.31 -7.02
CA GLU A 109 -1.50 -8.12 -5.61
C GLU A 109 -0.80 -6.85 -5.12
N VAL A 110 -1.61 -5.87 -4.70
CA VAL A 110 -1.12 -4.61 -4.14
C VAL A 110 -0.96 -4.71 -2.63
N ASP A 111 -1.92 -5.34 -1.99
CA ASP A 111 -1.95 -5.74 -0.59
C ASP A 111 -2.85 -6.98 -0.41
N SER A 112 -3.02 -7.46 0.84
CA SER A 112 -3.78 -8.69 1.15
C SER A 112 -5.24 -8.69 0.67
N ASP A 113 -5.80 -7.52 0.48
CA ASP A 113 -7.23 -7.33 0.21
C ASP A 113 -7.48 -6.59 -1.12
N THR A 114 -6.42 -6.33 -1.88
CA THR A 114 -6.49 -5.51 -3.12
C THR A 114 -5.76 -6.17 -4.27
N LEU A 115 -6.53 -6.59 -5.26
CA LEU A 115 -6.06 -7.11 -6.54
C LEU A 115 -6.39 -6.13 -7.65
N VAL A 116 -5.47 -5.92 -8.56
CA VAL A 116 -5.67 -5.01 -9.70
C VAL A 116 -5.09 -5.60 -10.98
N ALA A 117 -5.66 -5.24 -12.11
CA ALA A 117 -5.03 -5.37 -13.40
C ALA A 117 -4.90 -3.98 -14.01
N VAL A 118 -3.81 -3.74 -14.70
CA VAL A 118 -3.54 -2.46 -15.33
C VAL A 118 -3.47 -2.59 -16.83
N ARG A 119 -3.90 -1.52 -17.51
CA ARG A 119 -3.86 -1.40 -18.94
C ARG A 119 -3.30 -0.05 -19.33
N TYR A 120 -2.66 -0.03 -20.48
CA TYR A 120 -2.19 1.21 -21.07
C TYR A 120 -3.34 2.18 -21.38
N ALA A 121 -3.20 3.39 -20.91
CA ALA A 121 -4.10 4.51 -21.25
C ALA A 121 -3.38 5.55 -22.11
N ASP A 122 -2.23 6.03 -21.66
CA ASP A 122 -1.41 7.00 -22.38
C ASP A 122 0.04 6.98 -21.85
N PHE A 123 1.00 7.47 -22.65
CA PHE A 123 2.41 7.52 -22.28
C PHE A 123 3.05 8.82 -22.76
N ARG A 124 3.82 9.41 -21.90
CA ARG A 124 4.67 10.57 -22.21
C ARG A 124 6.12 10.19 -22.08
N GLU A 125 6.88 10.42 -23.12
CA GLU A 125 8.32 10.21 -23.07
C GLU A 125 8.96 11.17 -22.05
N GLN A 126 9.99 10.68 -21.38
CA GLN A 126 10.78 11.52 -20.48
C GLN A 126 11.49 12.59 -21.31
N ARG A 127 11.21 13.85 -21.00
CA ARG A 127 11.92 14.99 -21.58
C ARG A 127 12.62 15.79 -20.49
N LYS A 128 13.74 16.38 -20.83
CA LYS A 128 14.32 17.42 -19.97
C LYS A 128 13.36 18.61 -19.97
N GLN A 129 12.95 19.02 -18.80
CA GLN A 129 12.17 20.24 -18.64
C GLN A 129 13.05 21.45 -18.97
N ALA A 130 12.52 22.45 -19.65
CA ALA A 130 13.23 23.69 -19.86
C ALA A 130 13.46 24.39 -18.52
N PHE A 131 14.58 25.11 -18.40
CA PHE A 131 14.91 25.83 -17.15
C PHE A 131 13.78 26.74 -16.67
N GLU A 132 13.10 27.38 -17.59
CA GLU A 132 11.97 28.28 -17.31
C GLU A 132 10.80 27.54 -16.63
N GLU A 133 10.57 26.27 -16.98
CA GLU A 133 9.50 25.44 -16.39
C GLU A 133 9.81 25.04 -14.95
N VAL A 134 11.08 24.88 -14.60
CA VAL A 134 11.53 24.38 -13.28
C VAL A 134 12.11 25.46 -12.38
N ARG A 135 12.36 26.65 -12.92
CA ARG A 135 13.02 27.75 -12.22
C ARG A 135 12.42 28.05 -10.86
N GLN A 136 11.11 28.22 -10.80
CA GLN A 136 10.41 28.55 -9.56
C GLN A 136 10.49 27.43 -8.53
N GLY A 137 10.42 26.16 -8.97
CA GLY A 137 10.60 25.00 -8.10
C GLY A 137 12.01 24.92 -7.52
N ILE A 138 13.03 25.13 -8.36
CA ILE A 138 14.44 25.13 -7.95
C ILE A 138 14.69 26.30 -6.97
N GLU A 139 14.18 27.49 -7.26
CA GLU A 139 14.33 28.65 -6.38
C GLU A 139 13.72 28.39 -5.00
N SER A 140 12.50 27.83 -4.95
CA SER A 140 11.83 27.47 -3.71
C SER A 140 12.62 26.43 -2.91
N GLU A 141 13.16 25.41 -3.58
CA GLU A 141 13.97 24.38 -2.94
C GLU A 141 15.30 24.94 -2.39
N LEU A 142 15.95 25.81 -3.15
CA LEU A 142 17.20 26.45 -2.72
C LEU A 142 16.98 27.38 -1.53
N VAL A 143 15.88 28.14 -1.50
CA VAL A 143 15.52 29.00 -0.36
C VAL A 143 15.24 28.16 0.88
N ALA A 144 14.46 27.07 0.75
CA ALA A 144 14.21 26.16 1.86
C ALA A 144 15.49 25.52 2.41
N LYS A 145 16.39 25.11 1.53
CA LYS A 145 17.67 24.52 1.90
C LYS A 145 18.60 25.53 2.59
N ALA A 146 18.64 26.77 2.09
CA ALA A 146 19.41 27.86 2.70
C ALA A 146 18.85 28.22 4.09
N ALA A 147 17.54 28.26 4.26
CA ALA A 147 16.88 28.49 5.54
C ALA A 147 17.22 27.39 6.56
N LEU A 148 17.16 26.12 6.15
CA LEU A 148 17.52 25.00 7.01
C LEU A 148 19.00 25.09 7.45
N HIS A 149 19.89 25.36 6.53
CA HIS A 149 21.31 25.55 6.84
C HIS A 149 21.56 26.72 7.80
N ALA A 150 20.88 27.84 7.60
CA ALA A 150 20.96 28.98 8.53
C ALA A 150 20.46 28.62 9.95
N GLN A 151 19.39 27.82 10.05
CA GLN A 151 18.90 27.30 11.34
C GLN A 151 19.92 26.38 12.01
N GLU A 152 20.57 25.49 11.28
CA GLU A 152 21.61 24.61 11.80
C GLU A 152 22.81 25.40 12.35
N VAL A 153 23.28 26.39 11.57
CA VAL A 153 24.38 27.27 11.99
C VAL A 153 24.01 28.07 13.25
N ALA A 154 22.81 28.63 13.29
CA ALA A 154 22.32 29.35 14.48
C ALA A 154 22.21 28.46 15.72
N ALA A 155 21.64 27.24 15.54
CA ALA A 155 21.54 26.26 16.63
C ALA A 155 22.92 25.83 17.15
N GLN A 156 23.89 25.60 16.26
CA GLN A 156 25.25 25.27 16.65
C GLN A 156 25.92 26.41 17.40
N ALA A 157 25.74 27.64 16.94
CA ALA A 157 26.30 28.84 17.62
C ALA A 157 25.71 29.01 19.06
N LEU A 158 24.41 28.75 19.24
CA LEU A 158 23.77 28.72 20.54
C LEU A 158 24.34 27.64 21.45
N ILE A 159 24.51 26.42 20.95
CA ILE A 159 25.10 25.31 21.69
C ILE A 159 26.52 25.64 22.15
N ASP A 160 27.32 26.20 21.25
CA ASP A 160 28.72 26.58 21.56
C ASP A 160 28.79 27.75 22.54
N GLY A 161 27.87 28.72 22.43
CA GLY A 161 27.70 29.80 23.41
C GLY A 161 27.35 29.24 24.80
N LEU A 162 26.41 28.33 24.91
CA LEU A 162 26.04 27.69 26.19
C LEU A 162 27.19 26.88 26.80
N ARG A 163 27.95 26.16 25.98
CA ARG A 163 29.12 25.40 26.42
C ARG A 163 30.23 26.32 26.93
N SER A 164 30.34 27.54 26.40
CA SER A 164 31.30 28.56 26.87
C SER A 164 30.83 29.38 28.04
N GLY A 165 29.64 29.11 28.60
CA GLY A 165 29.15 29.76 29.81
C GLY A 165 28.18 30.92 29.59
N ALA A 166 27.64 31.09 28.37
CA ALA A 166 26.58 32.07 28.11
C ALA A 166 25.29 31.71 28.86
N ASN A 167 24.58 32.72 29.36
CA ASN A 167 23.30 32.51 30.06
C ASN A 167 22.17 32.33 29.06
N TRP A 168 21.29 31.38 29.33
CA TRP A 168 20.10 31.08 28.50
C TRP A 168 19.08 32.25 28.48
N HIS A 169 19.19 33.20 29.36
CA HIS A 169 18.21 34.29 29.55
C HIS A 169 18.65 35.66 29.05
N GLU A 170 19.75 35.73 28.30
CA GLU A 170 20.15 36.87 27.47
C GLU A 170 19.98 36.53 25.99
#